data_cd872693b061db87b5131b9416e9dfb6
#
_entry.id   cd872693b061db87b5131b9416e9dfb6
#
_cell.length_a   1.000
_cell.length_b   1.000
_cell.length_c   1.000
_cell.angle_alpha   90.00
_cell.angle_beta   90.00
_cell.angle_gamma   90.00
#
_symmetry.space_group_name_H-M   'P 1'
#
loop_
_entity.id
_entity.type
_entity.pdbx_description
1 polymer ?
#
loop_
_entity_poly.entity_id
_entity_poly.type
_entity_poly.pdbx_seq_one_letter_code
_entity_poly.pdbx_strand_id
1 'polypeptide(L)'
;MTRKTDCMVAGIACVDVILQPIPLDRPLGNERDYHLSPIQAVTGGCVPNCSIAMSRLGLNVGALTMLGDDLWGQLIRNRLSEEQVDCTCVIDQSDIATSVTAVLIDEHGEHAFAYDPDAYRKIDHHLFFDHMDSFSESQFVLIGYYPLLPNLQSQLPEVLCEIRKRGCRTALDAADGGGTLQPLDRMLPHLDIYIPSQREAESQTGETDPQRMIRVLREYATDALLGIKMGANGVLLSPSREEFLEIKPVTLPGPLVDTTGAGDSFYAGFITGLIRGLGTEQAGRLGAAAGACCVTGLGASEGVRNFENTWKLI
;
A
#
# COMPACT_ATOMS: atom_id res chain seq x y z
N MET A 1 5.01 -16.33 -23.17
CA MET A 1 4.33 -15.07 -23.52
C MET A 1 4.92 -13.99 -22.63
N THR A 2 5.33 -12.86 -23.18
CA THR A 2 5.73 -11.70 -22.38
C THR A 2 4.47 -11.11 -21.76
N ARG A 3 4.44 -10.99 -20.43
CA ARG A 3 3.33 -10.38 -19.69
C ARG A 3 3.27 -8.89 -20.01
N LYS A 4 2.06 -8.33 -20.17
CA LYS A 4 1.87 -6.92 -20.53
C LYS A 4 2.06 -5.99 -19.33
N THR A 5 1.78 -6.48 -18.13
CA THR A 5 1.80 -5.73 -16.88
C THR A 5 2.85 -6.32 -15.94
N ASP A 6 3.66 -5.48 -15.33
CA ASP A 6 4.64 -5.92 -14.34
C ASP A 6 3.96 -6.18 -13.00
N CYS A 7 3.11 -5.25 -12.56
CA CYS A 7 2.35 -5.38 -11.32
C CYS A 7 0.92 -4.82 -11.46
N MET A 8 -0.08 -5.57 -11.02
CA MET A 8 -1.43 -5.07 -10.77
C MET A 8 -1.52 -4.64 -9.30
N VAL A 9 -1.95 -3.41 -9.04
CA VAL A 9 -2.26 -2.95 -7.67
C VAL A 9 -3.77 -2.91 -7.50
N ALA A 10 -4.27 -3.65 -6.50
CA ALA A 10 -5.69 -3.81 -6.26
C ALA A 10 -6.09 -3.39 -4.84
N GLY A 11 -7.28 -2.82 -4.68
CA GLY A 11 -7.81 -2.43 -3.38
C GLY A 11 -8.29 -1.00 -3.31
N ILE A 12 -7.92 -0.27 -2.26
CA ILE A 12 -8.45 1.04 -1.92
C ILE A 12 -7.83 2.16 -2.76
N ALA A 13 -8.69 3.01 -3.31
CA ALA A 13 -8.36 4.33 -3.81
C ALA A 13 -9.30 5.35 -3.16
N CYS A 14 -8.77 6.46 -2.70
CA CYS A 14 -9.52 7.57 -2.11
C CYS A 14 -8.88 8.91 -2.47
N VAL A 15 -9.55 9.98 -2.07
CA VAL A 15 -8.97 11.33 -2.08
C VAL A 15 -8.74 11.75 -0.63
N ASP A 16 -7.52 12.18 -0.32
CA ASP A 16 -7.15 12.75 0.96
C ASP A 16 -7.24 14.27 0.88
N VAL A 17 -8.16 14.85 1.64
CA VAL A 17 -8.33 16.30 1.79
C VAL A 17 -7.58 16.75 3.03
N ILE A 18 -6.47 17.46 2.83
CA ILE A 18 -5.54 17.86 3.90
C ILE A 18 -6.02 19.17 4.52
N LEU A 19 -6.27 19.15 5.83
CA LEU A 19 -6.74 20.24 6.64
C LEU A 19 -5.72 20.50 7.76
N GLN A 20 -4.99 21.63 7.68
CA GLN A 20 -3.93 21.98 8.63
C GLN A 20 -3.78 23.52 8.80
N PRO A 21 -3.42 24.00 10.03
CA PRO A 21 -3.40 23.25 11.27
C PRO A 21 -4.80 23.09 11.86
N ILE A 22 -5.10 21.92 12.41
CA ILE A 22 -6.32 21.64 13.19
C ILE A 22 -5.89 21.22 14.61
N PRO A 23 -6.37 21.83 15.70
CA PRO A 23 -6.00 21.40 17.04
C PRO A 23 -6.60 20.02 17.32
N LEU A 24 -5.75 19.03 17.60
CA LEU A 24 -6.17 17.66 17.94
C LEU A 24 -6.14 17.40 19.47
N ASP A 25 -5.59 18.31 20.25
CA ASP A 25 -5.48 18.25 21.71
C ASP A 25 -6.76 18.68 22.46
N ARG A 26 -7.75 19.22 21.75
CA ARG A 26 -9.01 19.73 22.30
C ARG A 26 -10.20 19.44 21.37
N PRO A 27 -11.45 19.46 21.90
CA PRO A 27 -12.65 19.25 21.09
C PRO A 27 -12.82 20.29 19.99
N LEU A 28 -13.07 19.88 18.74
CA LEU A 28 -13.33 20.76 17.59
C LEU A 28 -14.62 21.54 17.75
N GLY A 29 -15.37 21.60 18.66
CA GLY A 29 -16.58 22.43 18.85
C GLY A 29 -16.34 23.70 19.66
N ASN A 30 -15.12 23.89 20.19
CA ASN A 30 -14.81 25.05 21.03
C ASN A 30 -14.67 26.35 20.24
N GLU A 31 -14.31 26.24 18.97
CA GLU A 31 -14.22 27.35 18.02
C GLU A 31 -15.16 27.06 16.85
N ARG A 32 -15.69 28.13 16.24
CA ARG A 32 -16.58 27.98 15.08
C ARG A 32 -15.84 28.07 13.76
N ASP A 33 -14.67 28.72 13.76
CA ASP A 33 -13.89 28.99 12.56
C ASP A 33 -12.43 28.62 12.82
N TYR A 34 -11.82 27.90 11.89
CA TYR A 34 -10.41 27.55 11.88
C TYR A 34 -9.74 28.15 10.64
N HIS A 35 -8.66 28.92 10.84
CA HIS A 35 -7.84 29.42 9.74
C HIS A 35 -6.83 28.36 9.32
N LEU A 36 -6.98 27.84 8.11
CA LEU A 36 -6.15 26.77 7.57
C LEU A 36 -5.15 27.31 6.56
N SER A 37 -4.06 26.59 6.38
CA SER A 37 -3.24 26.64 5.16
C SER A 37 -4.09 26.31 3.94
N PRO A 38 -3.64 26.58 2.71
CA PRO A 38 -4.39 26.20 1.52
C PRO A 38 -4.77 24.70 1.57
N ILE A 39 -6.08 24.44 1.48
CA ILE A 39 -6.60 23.07 1.47
C ILE A 39 -6.11 22.37 0.20
N GLN A 40 -5.58 21.17 0.36
CA GLN A 40 -5.10 20.35 -0.74
C GLN A 40 -5.93 19.07 -0.80
N ALA A 41 -6.23 18.64 -2.02
CA ALA A 41 -6.83 17.34 -2.29
C ALA A 41 -5.81 16.52 -3.10
N VAL A 42 -5.37 15.40 -2.54
CA VAL A 42 -4.39 14.50 -3.16
C VAL A 42 -4.96 13.10 -3.23
N THR A 43 -4.43 12.26 -4.11
CA THR A 43 -4.82 10.85 -4.15
C THR A 43 -4.23 10.09 -2.99
N GLY A 44 -5.03 9.21 -2.38
CA GLY A 44 -4.68 8.34 -1.26
C GLY A 44 -5.17 6.91 -1.46
N GLY A 45 -4.88 6.05 -0.49
CA GLY A 45 -5.12 4.62 -0.56
C GLY A 45 -4.02 3.85 -1.30
N CYS A 46 -3.93 2.54 -1.07
CA CYS A 46 -2.82 1.75 -1.57
C CYS A 46 -2.73 1.73 -3.11
N VAL A 47 -3.89 1.80 -3.82
CA VAL A 47 -3.88 1.72 -5.29
C VAL A 47 -3.16 2.91 -5.91
N PRO A 48 -3.51 4.19 -5.67
CA PRO A 48 -2.72 5.30 -6.16
C PRO A 48 -1.30 5.32 -5.60
N ASN A 49 -1.12 5.13 -4.30
CA ASN A 49 0.18 5.26 -3.65
C ASN A 49 1.20 4.27 -4.23
N CYS A 50 0.86 2.98 -4.28
CA CYS A 50 1.76 1.95 -4.79
C CYS A 50 1.92 2.01 -6.30
N SER A 51 0.83 2.23 -7.07
CA SER A 51 0.89 2.22 -8.52
C SER A 51 1.69 3.40 -9.07
N ILE A 52 1.50 4.61 -8.52
CA ILE A 52 2.29 5.79 -8.87
C ILE A 52 3.77 5.57 -8.54
N ALA A 53 4.06 5.07 -7.34
CA ALA A 53 5.43 4.80 -6.92
C ALA A 53 6.11 3.76 -7.84
N MET A 54 5.44 2.66 -8.18
CA MET A 54 5.95 1.62 -9.10
C MET A 54 6.14 2.17 -10.51
N SER A 55 5.20 2.97 -11.02
CA SER A 55 5.31 3.61 -12.35
C SER A 55 6.52 4.54 -12.40
N ARG A 56 6.71 5.42 -11.42
CA ARG A 56 7.90 6.28 -11.31
C ARG A 56 9.20 5.50 -11.23
N LEU A 57 9.18 4.30 -10.61
CA LEU A 57 10.31 3.37 -10.59
C LEU A 57 10.47 2.60 -11.92
N GLY A 58 9.65 2.86 -12.92
CA GLY A 58 9.78 2.39 -14.30
C GLY A 58 9.13 1.02 -14.56
N LEU A 59 8.10 0.62 -13.82
CA LEU A 59 7.29 -0.56 -14.11
C LEU A 59 6.05 -0.19 -14.93
N ASN A 60 5.54 -1.15 -15.71
CA ASN A 60 4.22 -1.11 -16.31
C ASN A 60 3.19 -1.58 -15.26
N VAL A 61 2.37 -0.67 -14.75
CA VAL A 61 1.47 -0.92 -13.63
C VAL A 61 0.02 -0.78 -14.05
N GLY A 62 -0.82 -1.72 -13.64
CA GLY A 62 -2.26 -1.63 -13.74
C GLY A 62 -2.91 -1.38 -12.37
N ALA A 63 -4.04 -0.70 -12.36
CA ALA A 63 -4.84 -0.44 -11.18
C ALA A 63 -6.18 -1.18 -11.24
N LEU A 64 -6.58 -1.85 -10.15
CA LEU A 64 -7.90 -2.46 -9.97
C LEU A 64 -8.55 -1.87 -8.72
N THR A 65 -9.58 -1.06 -8.90
CA THR A 65 -10.33 -0.42 -7.82
C THR A 65 -11.72 -0.02 -8.29
N MET A 66 -12.54 0.45 -7.36
CA MET A 66 -13.88 0.97 -7.63
C MET A 66 -13.95 2.42 -7.19
N LEU A 67 -14.52 3.27 -8.06
CA LEU A 67 -14.70 4.71 -7.86
C LEU A 67 -16.16 5.09 -8.10
N GLY A 68 -16.61 6.21 -7.55
CA GLY A 68 -17.82 6.86 -7.94
C GLY A 68 -17.66 7.59 -9.30
N ASP A 69 -18.74 7.73 -10.05
CA ASP A 69 -18.80 8.61 -11.22
C ASP A 69 -19.00 10.06 -10.76
N ASP A 70 -18.00 10.60 -10.06
CA ASP A 70 -18.00 11.92 -9.44
C ASP A 70 -16.65 12.67 -9.65
N LEU A 71 -16.57 13.91 -9.13
CA LEU A 71 -15.35 14.73 -9.27
C LEU A 71 -14.12 14.11 -8.59
N TRP A 72 -14.33 13.39 -7.50
CA TRP A 72 -13.24 12.74 -6.77
C TRP A 72 -12.70 11.52 -7.52
N GLY A 73 -13.60 10.72 -8.11
CA GLY A 73 -13.22 9.62 -9.00
C GLY A 73 -12.46 10.11 -10.22
N GLN A 74 -12.89 11.22 -10.82
CA GLN A 74 -12.18 11.86 -11.94
C GLN A 74 -10.79 12.35 -11.52
N LEU A 75 -10.63 12.93 -10.32
CA LEU A 75 -9.32 13.35 -9.80
C LEU A 75 -8.36 12.16 -9.69
N ILE A 76 -8.81 11.05 -9.10
CA ILE A 76 -7.99 9.83 -8.97
C ILE A 76 -7.60 9.30 -10.35
N ARG A 77 -8.56 9.15 -11.25
CA ARG A 77 -8.34 8.61 -12.60
C ARG A 77 -7.37 9.49 -13.41
N ASN A 78 -7.54 10.80 -13.35
CA ASN A 78 -6.63 11.73 -14.02
C ASN A 78 -5.21 11.60 -13.48
N ARG A 79 -5.05 11.56 -12.16
CA ARG A 79 -3.75 11.40 -11.53
C ARG A 79 -3.06 10.09 -11.92
N LEU A 80 -3.77 8.96 -11.88
CA LEU A 80 -3.25 7.67 -12.32
C LEU A 80 -2.81 7.70 -13.79
N SER A 81 -3.62 8.32 -14.66
CA SER A 81 -3.31 8.45 -16.10
C SER A 81 -2.10 9.34 -16.35
N GLU A 82 -1.96 10.46 -15.66
CA GLU A 82 -0.78 11.34 -15.72
C GLU A 82 0.51 10.60 -15.34
N GLU A 83 0.43 9.69 -14.38
CA GLU A 83 1.53 8.84 -13.92
C GLU A 83 1.66 7.54 -14.75
N GLN A 84 0.97 7.44 -15.89
CA GLN A 84 1.04 6.32 -16.83
C GLN A 84 0.62 4.96 -16.24
N VAL A 85 -0.25 4.96 -15.24
CA VAL A 85 -0.88 3.75 -14.70
C VAL A 85 -2.03 3.32 -15.61
N ASP A 86 -2.09 2.03 -15.96
CA ASP A 86 -3.20 1.48 -16.74
C ASP A 86 -4.48 1.42 -15.88
N CYS A 87 -5.47 2.22 -16.27
CA CYS A 87 -6.76 2.34 -15.60
C CYS A 87 -7.86 1.45 -16.23
N THR A 88 -7.51 0.48 -17.08
CA THR A 88 -8.51 -0.39 -17.76
C THR A 88 -9.39 -1.16 -16.77
N CYS A 89 -8.85 -1.52 -15.59
CA CYS A 89 -9.58 -2.21 -14.53
C CYS A 89 -10.06 -1.28 -13.40
N VAL A 90 -10.03 0.04 -13.60
CA VAL A 90 -10.65 0.99 -12.67
C VAL A 90 -12.12 1.11 -13.03
N ILE A 91 -13.02 0.75 -12.13
CA ILE A 91 -14.46 0.67 -12.37
C ILE A 91 -15.15 1.90 -11.80
N ASP A 92 -15.86 2.64 -12.66
CA ASP A 92 -16.71 3.77 -12.26
C ASP A 92 -18.14 3.28 -12.04
N GLN A 93 -18.73 3.64 -10.91
CA GLN A 93 -20.09 3.29 -10.52
C GLN A 93 -20.90 4.56 -10.20
N SER A 94 -22.07 4.71 -10.80
CA SER A 94 -22.89 5.91 -10.65
C SER A 94 -23.74 5.94 -9.37
N ASP A 95 -23.85 4.81 -8.68
CA ASP A 95 -24.66 4.64 -7.47
C ASP A 95 -23.84 4.61 -6.16
N ILE A 96 -22.55 4.89 -6.25
CA ILE A 96 -21.64 5.02 -5.11
C ILE A 96 -20.90 6.35 -5.13
N ALA A 97 -20.46 6.82 -3.96
CA ALA A 97 -19.55 7.94 -3.85
C ALA A 97 -18.10 7.47 -3.81
N THR A 98 -17.20 8.19 -4.49
CA THR A 98 -15.75 7.95 -4.32
C THR A 98 -15.34 8.21 -2.88
N SER A 99 -14.60 7.31 -2.30
CA SER A 99 -14.14 7.43 -0.92
C SER A 99 -13.24 8.66 -0.73
N VAL A 100 -13.52 9.43 0.32
CA VAL A 100 -12.79 10.65 0.68
C VAL A 100 -12.37 10.57 2.14
N THR A 101 -11.15 10.99 2.43
CA THR A 101 -10.61 11.12 3.79
C THR A 101 -10.29 12.58 4.07
N ALA A 102 -10.89 13.17 5.10
CA ALA A 102 -10.38 14.40 5.69
C ALA A 102 -9.20 14.06 6.60
N VAL A 103 -8.01 14.50 6.22
CA VAL A 103 -6.78 14.33 6.98
C VAL A 103 -6.57 15.58 7.81
N LEU A 104 -6.81 15.49 9.11
CA LEU A 104 -6.66 16.57 10.08
C LEU A 104 -5.25 16.50 10.63
N ILE A 105 -4.47 17.56 10.47
CA ILE A 105 -3.07 17.64 10.93
C ILE A 105 -2.92 18.82 11.89
N ASP A 106 -2.34 18.56 13.06
CA ASP A 106 -2.07 19.62 14.03
C ASP A 106 -0.74 20.34 13.76
N GLU A 107 -0.41 21.34 14.60
CA GLU A 107 0.85 22.09 14.51
C GLU A 107 2.11 21.27 14.83
N HIS A 108 1.93 20.07 15.42
CA HIS A 108 3.01 19.13 15.75
C HIS A 108 3.19 18.05 14.70
N GLY A 109 2.29 18.00 13.68
CA GLY A 109 2.28 16.98 12.65
C GLY A 109 1.56 15.69 13.06
N GLU A 110 0.81 15.69 14.15
CA GLU A 110 -0.05 14.56 14.52
C GLU A 110 -1.29 14.52 13.61
N HIS A 111 -1.78 13.31 13.31
CA HIS A 111 -2.85 13.09 12.35
C HIS A 111 -4.10 12.51 13.01
N ALA A 112 -5.27 12.98 12.56
CA ALA A 112 -6.55 12.32 12.75
C ALA A 112 -7.29 12.20 11.41
N PHE A 113 -8.09 11.16 11.24
CA PHE A 113 -8.77 10.85 9.99
C PHE A 113 -10.28 10.78 10.19
N ALA A 114 -11.01 11.46 9.28
CA ALA A 114 -12.45 11.28 9.14
C ALA A 114 -12.73 10.91 7.69
N TYR A 115 -13.34 9.75 7.43
CA TYR A 115 -13.42 9.20 6.09
C TYR A 115 -14.81 8.65 5.74
N ASP A 116 -15.15 8.77 4.45
CA ASP A 116 -16.28 8.10 3.83
C ASP A 116 -15.78 6.84 3.10
N PRO A 117 -16.18 5.65 3.54
CA PRO A 117 -15.70 4.39 3.00
C PRO A 117 -16.55 3.82 1.86
N ASP A 118 -17.49 4.57 1.26
CA ASP A 118 -18.55 3.99 0.41
C ASP A 118 -18.00 3.14 -0.74
N ALA A 119 -17.13 3.69 -1.58
CA ALA A 119 -16.59 2.97 -2.73
C ALA A 119 -15.80 1.72 -2.33
N TYR A 120 -14.83 1.83 -1.42
CA TYR A 120 -13.98 0.68 -1.12
C TYR A 120 -14.69 -0.41 -0.31
N ARG A 121 -15.76 -0.09 0.42
CA ARG A 121 -16.61 -1.10 1.07
C ARG A 121 -17.40 -1.95 0.08
N LYS A 122 -17.61 -1.47 -1.15
CA LYS A 122 -18.27 -2.22 -2.23
C LYS A 122 -17.34 -3.22 -2.91
N ILE A 123 -16.03 -3.09 -2.73
CA ILE A 123 -15.06 -4.03 -3.29
C ILE A 123 -15.27 -5.41 -2.68
N ASP A 124 -15.62 -6.36 -3.53
CA ASP A 124 -15.84 -7.77 -3.19
C ASP A 124 -15.06 -8.69 -4.15
N HIS A 125 -15.26 -9.99 -4.00
CA HIS A 125 -14.57 -10.99 -4.84
C HIS A 125 -14.98 -10.95 -6.31
N HIS A 126 -16.19 -10.48 -6.65
CA HIS A 126 -16.64 -10.37 -8.04
C HIS A 126 -15.75 -9.42 -8.83
N LEU A 127 -15.35 -8.28 -8.23
CA LEU A 127 -14.40 -7.36 -8.86
C LEU A 127 -13.13 -8.07 -9.31
N PHE A 128 -12.62 -9.01 -8.53
CA PHE A 128 -11.41 -9.77 -8.86
C PHE A 128 -11.68 -10.86 -9.89
N PHE A 129 -12.77 -11.63 -9.73
CA PHE A 129 -13.10 -12.73 -10.65
C PHE A 129 -13.42 -12.23 -12.06
N ASP A 130 -14.08 -11.08 -12.18
CA ASP A 130 -14.40 -10.46 -13.48
C ASP A 130 -13.15 -9.95 -14.24
N HIS A 131 -12.03 -9.77 -13.51
CA HIS A 131 -10.76 -9.27 -14.07
C HIS A 131 -9.61 -10.30 -14.02
N MET A 132 -9.93 -11.60 -13.91
CA MET A 132 -8.90 -12.66 -13.79
C MET A 132 -7.93 -12.72 -14.97
N ASP A 133 -8.35 -12.30 -16.17
CA ASP A 133 -7.45 -12.28 -17.33
C ASP A 133 -6.33 -11.25 -17.18
N SER A 134 -6.61 -10.12 -16.54
CA SER A 134 -5.59 -9.10 -16.25
C SER A 134 -4.51 -9.61 -15.29
N PHE A 135 -4.87 -10.46 -14.32
CA PHE A 135 -3.88 -11.11 -13.46
C PHE A 135 -3.04 -12.15 -14.22
N SER A 136 -3.61 -12.84 -15.21
CA SER A 136 -2.86 -13.77 -16.07
C SER A 136 -1.78 -13.03 -16.90
N GLU A 137 -2.00 -11.77 -17.21
CA GLU A 137 -1.08 -10.90 -17.93
C GLU A 137 -0.09 -10.16 -17.01
N SER A 138 -0.20 -10.30 -15.68
CA SER A 138 0.64 -9.62 -14.68
C SER A 138 1.66 -10.55 -14.04
N GLN A 139 2.86 -10.03 -13.70
CA GLN A 139 3.87 -10.80 -12.96
C GLN A 139 3.53 -10.87 -11.47
N PHE A 140 3.05 -9.75 -10.92
CA PHE A 140 2.66 -9.60 -9.53
C PHE A 140 1.27 -8.98 -9.41
N VAL A 141 0.61 -9.28 -8.30
CA VAL A 141 -0.49 -8.47 -7.75
C VAL A 141 -0.11 -8.06 -6.33
N LEU A 142 -0.33 -6.80 -6.02
CA LEU A 142 -0.34 -6.28 -4.66
C LEU A 142 -1.77 -5.91 -4.29
N ILE A 143 -2.36 -6.60 -3.31
CA ILE A 143 -3.67 -6.26 -2.75
C ILE A 143 -3.41 -5.48 -1.45
N GLY A 144 -3.87 -4.23 -1.40
CA GLY A 144 -3.59 -3.36 -0.28
C GLY A 144 -4.79 -3.12 0.63
N TYR A 145 -4.46 -2.92 1.92
CA TYR A 145 -5.38 -2.51 2.97
C TYR A 145 -6.55 -3.48 3.18
N TYR A 146 -6.28 -4.80 3.07
CA TYR A 146 -7.30 -5.85 3.15
C TYR A 146 -8.20 -5.76 4.41
N PRO A 147 -7.75 -5.30 5.59
CA PRO A 147 -8.62 -5.20 6.75
C PRO A 147 -9.76 -4.18 6.57
N LEU A 148 -9.58 -3.21 5.67
CA LEU A 148 -10.59 -2.19 5.35
C LEU A 148 -11.55 -2.62 4.23
N LEU A 149 -11.45 -3.87 3.70
CA LEU A 149 -12.29 -4.43 2.65
C LEU A 149 -13.23 -5.52 3.19
N PRO A 150 -14.26 -5.16 4.00
CA PRO A 150 -15.05 -6.14 4.75
C PRO A 150 -15.78 -7.14 3.86
N ASN A 151 -16.21 -6.73 2.65
CA ASN A 151 -16.92 -7.59 1.73
C ASN A 151 -16.01 -8.54 0.93
N LEU A 152 -14.69 -8.32 0.99
CA LEU A 152 -13.70 -9.17 0.32
C LEU A 152 -13.05 -10.19 1.27
N GLN A 153 -12.90 -9.87 2.55
CA GLN A 153 -12.07 -10.64 3.50
C GLN A 153 -12.37 -12.14 3.53
N SER A 154 -13.65 -12.51 3.52
CA SER A 154 -14.03 -13.93 3.62
C SER A 154 -13.68 -14.74 2.38
N GLN A 155 -13.67 -14.14 1.19
CA GLN A 155 -13.36 -14.75 -0.10
C GLN A 155 -11.94 -14.46 -0.57
N LEU A 156 -11.21 -13.57 0.08
CA LEU A 156 -9.83 -13.22 -0.32
C LEU A 156 -8.89 -14.43 -0.41
N PRO A 157 -8.96 -15.46 0.46
CA PRO A 157 -8.17 -16.68 0.27
C PRO A 157 -8.42 -17.38 -1.06
N GLU A 158 -9.68 -17.45 -1.52
CA GLU A 158 -10.04 -18.04 -2.81
C GLU A 158 -9.54 -17.18 -3.97
N VAL A 159 -9.72 -15.87 -3.90
CA VAL A 159 -9.20 -14.92 -4.89
C VAL A 159 -7.68 -15.07 -5.07
N LEU A 160 -6.92 -15.07 -3.97
CA LEU A 160 -5.46 -15.24 -3.99
C LEU A 160 -5.06 -16.60 -4.59
N CYS A 161 -5.77 -17.65 -4.24
CA CYS A 161 -5.54 -18.99 -4.79
C CYS A 161 -5.73 -19.02 -6.32
N GLU A 162 -6.81 -18.42 -6.83
CA GLU A 162 -7.07 -18.36 -8.28
C GLU A 162 -6.06 -17.50 -9.03
N ILE A 163 -5.64 -16.38 -8.46
CA ILE A 163 -4.58 -15.52 -9.02
C ILE A 163 -3.26 -16.30 -9.15
N ARG A 164 -2.87 -17.03 -8.11
CA ARG A 164 -1.65 -17.87 -8.13
C ARG A 164 -1.72 -19.00 -9.17
N LYS A 165 -2.87 -19.65 -9.33
CA LYS A 165 -3.08 -20.67 -10.37
C LYS A 165 -2.83 -20.13 -11.78
N ARG A 166 -3.02 -18.85 -12.02
CA ARG A 166 -2.72 -18.17 -13.28
C ARG A 166 -1.25 -17.76 -13.41
N GLY A 167 -0.43 -18.11 -12.41
CA GLY A 167 1.00 -17.83 -12.39
C GLY A 167 1.37 -16.40 -12.01
N CYS A 168 0.43 -15.60 -11.51
CA CYS A 168 0.70 -14.27 -10.94
C CYS A 168 1.15 -14.44 -9.48
N ARG A 169 2.24 -13.80 -9.09
CA ARG A 169 2.72 -13.80 -7.70
C ARG A 169 1.90 -12.83 -6.86
N THR A 170 1.63 -13.20 -5.61
CA THR A 170 0.71 -12.46 -4.73
C THR A 170 1.45 -11.77 -3.60
N ALA A 171 1.14 -10.51 -3.39
CA ALA A 171 1.54 -9.74 -2.23
C ALA A 171 0.30 -9.13 -1.55
N LEU A 172 0.33 -9.03 -0.24
CA LEU A 172 -0.74 -8.44 0.56
C LEU A 172 -0.15 -7.38 1.48
N ASP A 173 -0.81 -6.21 1.56
CA ASP A 173 -0.47 -5.19 2.54
C ASP A 173 -1.64 -4.99 3.51
N ALA A 174 -1.31 -4.78 4.79
CA ALA A 174 -2.26 -4.45 5.83
C ALA A 174 -2.47 -2.93 5.88
N ALA A 175 -3.50 -2.51 6.58
CA ALA A 175 -3.73 -1.11 6.90
C ALA A 175 -3.51 -0.87 8.40
N ASP A 176 -3.65 0.38 8.81
CA ASP A 176 -3.55 0.76 10.22
C ASP A 176 -4.36 -0.18 11.13
N GLY A 177 -3.71 -0.62 12.19
CA GLY A 177 -4.24 -1.63 13.09
C GLY A 177 -4.07 -3.08 12.65
N GLY A 178 -3.74 -3.35 11.37
CA GLY A 178 -3.34 -4.67 10.84
C GLY A 178 -4.37 -5.79 10.97
N GLY A 179 -5.46 -5.58 11.67
CA GLY A 179 -6.41 -6.63 12.04
C GLY A 179 -5.82 -7.61 13.06
N THR A 180 -6.37 -8.81 13.10
CA THR A 180 -5.90 -9.93 13.92
C THR A 180 -5.37 -11.05 13.03
N LEU A 181 -4.78 -12.09 13.64
CA LEU A 181 -4.33 -13.26 12.89
C LEU A 181 -5.46 -13.94 12.11
N GLN A 182 -6.67 -13.89 12.60
CA GLN A 182 -7.86 -14.33 11.87
C GLN A 182 -8.57 -13.11 11.25
N PRO A 183 -8.85 -13.07 9.94
CA PRO A 183 -8.78 -14.16 8.94
C PRO A 183 -7.46 -14.26 8.15
N LEU A 184 -6.41 -13.54 8.53
CA LEU A 184 -5.12 -13.50 7.82
C LEU A 184 -4.49 -14.91 7.70
N ASP A 185 -4.64 -15.77 8.72
CA ASP A 185 -4.20 -17.16 8.75
C ASP A 185 -4.63 -17.96 7.51
N ARG A 186 -5.82 -17.65 6.97
CA ARG A 186 -6.37 -18.30 5.75
C ARG A 186 -5.83 -17.69 4.45
N MET A 187 -5.31 -16.46 4.49
CA MET A 187 -4.73 -15.75 3.33
C MET A 187 -3.25 -16.11 3.16
N LEU A 188 -2.51 -16.19 4.26
CA LEU A 188 -1.06 -16.43 4.30
C LEU A 188 -0.59 -17.63 3.45
N PRO A 189 -1.30 -18.81 3.38
CA PRO A 189 -0.90 -19.91 2.55
C PRO A 189 -0.90 -19.60 1.03
N HIS A 190 -1.58 -18.53 0.63
CA HIS A 190 -1.73 -18.10 -0.76
C HIS A 190 -0.89 -16.90 -1.12
N LEU A 191 0.02 -16.45 -0.24
CA LEU A 191 0.90 -15.31 -0.46
C LEU A 191 2.30 -15.75 -0.85
N ASP A 192 2.90 -14.99 -1.78
CA ASP A 192 4.33 -15.06 -2.08
C ASP A 192 5.12 -14.04 -1.26
N ILE A 193 4.48 -12.92 -0.87
CA ILE A 193 5.09 -11.82 -0.09
C ILE A 193 4.11 -11.30 0.95
N TYR A 194 4.57 -11.16 2.21
CA TYR A 194 3.85 -10.44 3.26
C TYR A 194 4.83 -9.73 4.19
N ILE A 195 4.77 -8.37 4.20
CA ILE A 195 5.71 -7.52 4.96
C ILE A 195 4.92 -6.42 5.68
N PRO A 196 4.21 -6.74 6.77
CA PRO A 196 3.46 -5.74 7.56
C PRO A 196 4.42 -4.79 8.28
N SER A 197 3.90 -3.67 8.78
CA SER A 197 4.60 -2.85 9.77
C SER A 197 4.71 -3.60 11.11
N GLN A 198 5.63 -3.17 11.95
CA GLN A 198 5.80 -3.76 13.28
C GLN A 198 4.50 -3.70 14.09
N ARG A 199 3.81 -2.54 14.08
CA ARG A 199 2.54 -2.35 14.78
C ARG A 199 1.43 -3.31 14.28
N GLU A 200 1.32 -3.49 12.96
CA GLU A 200 0.39 -4.43 12.37
C GLU A 200 0.71 -5.87 12.78
N ALA A 201 1.98 -6.26 12.71
CA ALA A 201 2.44 -7.58 13.10
C ALA A 201 2.26 -7.84 14.61
N GLU A 202 2.47 -6.84 15.47
CA GLU A 202 2.17 -6.92 16.91
C GLU A 202 0.69 -7.26 17.14
N SER A 203 -0.20 -6.55 16.45
CA SER A 203 -1.66 -6.80 16.54
C SER A 203 -2.03 -8.20 16.06
N GLN A 204 -1.40 -8.69 14.99
CA GLN A 204 -1.69 -9.97 14.37
C GLN A 204 -1.12 -11.16 15.14
N THR A 205 0.08 -11.02 15.71
CA THR A 205 0.82 -12.14 16.30
C THR A 205 0.83 -12.15 17.82
N GLY A 206 0.59 -11.00 18.46
CA GLY A 206 0.75 -10.81 19.90
C GLY A 206 2.22 -10.77 20.37
N GLU A 207 3.18 -10.82 19.43
CA GLU A 207 4.62 -10.75 19.72
C GLU A 207 5.12 -9.31 19.53
N THR A 208 6.22 -8.95 20.23
CA THR A 208 6.88 -7.64 20.09
C THR A 208 8.25 -7.72 19.42
N ASP A 209 8.85 -8.90 19.38
CA ASP A 209 10.12 -9.17 18.70
C ASP A 209 9.90 -9.50 17.22
N PRO A 210 10.50 -8.77 16.26
CA PRO A 210 10.28 -8.97 14.84
C PRO A 210 10.57 -10.40 14.34
N GLN A 211 11.59 -11.08 14.89
CA GLN A 211 11.87 -12.46 14.50
C GLN A 211 10.78 -13.41 14.99
N ARG A 212 10.26 -13.19 16.20
CA ARG A 212 9.16 -14.00 16.74
C ARG A 212 7.88 -13.77 15.95
N MET A 213 7.57 -12.50 15.58
CA MET A 213 6.44 -12.18 14.69
C MET A 213 6.52 -12.97 13.39
N ILE A 214 7.68 -12.94 12.72
CA ILE A 214 7.90 -13.69 11.49
C ILE A 214 7.73 -15.21 11.71
N ARG A 215 8.19 -15.74 12.83
CA ARG A 215 8.01 -17.18 13.12
C ARG A 215 6.54 -17.58 13.27
N VAL A 216 5.71 -16.75 13.93
CA VAL A 216 4.27 -16.97 14.04
C VAL A 216 3.62 -16.93 12.64
N LEU A 217 3.90 -15.91 11.84
CA LEU A 217 3.37 -15.81 10.48
C LEU A 217 3.84 -16.98 9.59
N ARG A 218 5.06 -17.47 9.79
CA ARG A 218 5.66 -18.60 9.04
C ARG A 218 4.95 -19.94 9.28
N GLU A 219 4.23 -20.08 10.37
CA GLU A 219 3.42 -21.29 10.61
C GLU A 219 2.31 -21.45 9.56
N TYR A 220 1.84 -20.34 9.00
CA TYR A 220 0.77 -20.29 7.99
C TYR A 220 1.31 -20.04 6.57
N ALA A 221 2.41 -19.32 6.44
CA ALA A 221 3.03 -18.92 5.16
C ALA A 221 4.38 -19.59 4.96
N THR A 222 4.39 -20.91 4.72
CA THR A 222 5.60 -21.73 4.73
C THR A 222 6.64 -21.32 3.69
N ASP A 223 6.20 -20.91 2.50
CA ASP A 223 7.06 -20.64 1.34
C ASP A 223 7.11 -19.14 0.96
N ALA A 224 6.35 -18.29 1.66
CA ALA A 224 6.33 -16.86 1.37
C ALA A 224 7.61 -16.17 1.82
N LEU A 225 7.99 -15.10 1.14
CA LEU A 225 8.91 -14.11 1.67
C LEU A 225 8.17 -13.28 2.71
N LEU A 226 8.59 -13.37 3.95
CA LEU A 226 8.04 -12.61 5.07
C LEU A 226 8.99 -11.48 5.48
N GLY A 227 8.45 -10.47 6.16
CA GLY A 227 9.27 -9.42 6.76
C GLY A 227 8.45 -8.52 7.68
N ILE A 228 9.15 -7.61 8.36
CA ILE A 228 8.56 -6.60 9.25
C ILE A 228 9.17 -5.24 8.91
N LYS A 229 8.33 -4.28 8.54
CA LYS A 229 8.71 -2.86 8.38
C LYS A 229 8.81 -2.22 9.76
N MET A 230 9.99 -1.72 10.14
CA MET A 230 10.28 -1.16 11.47
C MET A 230 10.49 0.37 11.43
N GLY A 231 9.95 1.05 10.42
CA GLY A 231 10.06 2.49 10.25
C GLY A 231 11.51 2.97 10.20
N ALA A 232 11.89 3.88 11.09
CA ALA A 232 13.24 4.41 11.19
C ALA A 232 14.31 3.36 11.54
N ASN A 233 13.92 2.17 11.97
CA ASN A 233 14.84 1.07 12.28
C ASN A 233 15.07 0.13 11.08
N GLY A 234 14.50 0.44 9.91
CA GLY A 234 14.69 -0.35 8.69
C GLY A 234 13.68 -1.49 8.57
N VAL A 235 14.10 -2.62 8.03
CA VAL A 235 13.22 -3.77 7.74
C VAL A 235 13.94 -5.08 8.04
N LEU A 236 13.25 -6.02 8.66
CA LEU A 236 13.71 -7.39 8.79
C LEU A 236 12.99 -8.24 7.73
N LEU A 237 13.72 -8.89 6.85
CA LEU A 237 13.19 -9.81 5.83
C LEU A 237 13.54 -11.25 6.18
N SER A 238 12.70 -12.19 5.80
CA SER A 238 12.92 -13.63 5.95
C SER A 238 12.49 -14.35 4.67
N PRO A 239 13.45 -14.60 3.74
CA PRO A 239 13.18 -15.35 2.51
C PRO A 239 12.80 -16.80 2.76
N SER A 240 13.31 -17.40 3.84
CA SER A 240 13.05 -18.77 4.25
C SER A 240 12.94 -18.90 5.77
N ARG A 241 12.65 -20.10 6.26
CA ARG A 241 12.49 -20.35 7.70
C ARG A 241 13.75 -20.03 8.53
N GLU A 242 14.91 -20.27 7.95
CA GLU A 242 16.20 -20.16 8.66
C GLU A 242 16.96 -18.87 8.36
N GLU A 243 16.49 -18.08 7.38
CA GLU A 243 17.21 -16.91 6.90
C GLU A 243 16.51 -15.62 7.31
N PHE A 244 17.31 -14.72 7.91
CA PHE A 244 16.90 -13.36 8.27
C PHE A 244 17.90 -12.36 7.69
N LEU A 245 17.39 -11.35 7.01
CA LEU A 245 18.15 -10.27 6.39
C LEU A 245 17.74 -8.94 7.01
N GLU A 246 18.67 -8.28 7.66
CA GLU A 246 18.46 -6.93 8.20
C GLU A 246 18.73 -5.88 7.10
N ILE A 247 17.72 -5.15 6.74
CA ILE A 247 17.83 -4.01 5.83
C ILE A 247 17.92 -2.73 6.68
N LYS A 248 19.06 -2.12 6.68
CA LYS A 248 19.27 -0.86 7.42
C LYS A 248 18.44 0.27 6.83
N PRO A 249 18.03 1.26 7.65
CA PRO A 249 17.35 2.43 7.16
C PRO A 249 18.26 3.21 6.19
N VAL A 250 17.65 3.83 5.20
CA VAL A 250 18.34 4.69 4.23
C VAL A 250 18.31 6.13 4.75
N THR A 251 19.42 6.85 4.58
CA THR A 251 19.48 8.27 4.91
C THR A 251 18.47 9.05 4.07
N LEU A 252 17.65 9.88 4.71
CA LEU A 252 16.66 10.68 4.01
C LEU A 252 17.33 11.63 3.01
N PRO A 253 16.83 11.69 1.77
CA PRO A 253 17.40 12.58 0.74
C PRO A 253 16.94 14.04 0.85
N GLY A 254 16.27 14.39 1.94
CA GLY A 254 15.74 15.72 2.27
C GLY A 254 15.15 15.75 3.68
N PRO A 255 14.52 16.85 4.08
CA PRO A 255 13.82 16.94 5.36
C PRO A 255 12.64 15.96 5.42
N LEU A 256 12.34 15.47 6.60
CA LEU A 256 11.10 14.75 6.85
C LEU A 256 9.92 15.72 6.76
N VAL A 257 8.96 15.42 5.90
CA VAL A 257 7.77 16.26 5.66
C VAL A 257 6.50 15.53 6.09
N ASP A 258 6.28 14.30 5.59
CA ASP A 258 5.08 13.50 5.84
C ASP A 258 5.42 12.01 5.77
N THR A 259 4.99 11.22 6.76
CA THR A 259 5.27 9.78 6.79
C THR A 259 4.21 8.94 6.08
N THR A 260 3.13 9.55 5.61
CA THR A 260 2.05 8.88 4.86
C THR A 260 2.60 8.21 3.61
N GLY A 261 2.17 6.97 3.35
CA GLY A 261 2.56 6.22 2.16
C GLY A 261 3.99 5.64 2.17
N ALA A 262 4.76 5.79 3.26
CA ALA A 262 6.10 5.20 3.35
C ALA A 262 6.07 3.66 3.20
N GLY A 263 5.07 3.00 3.78
CA GLY A 263 4.84 1.57 3.66
C GLY A 263 4.48 1.14 2.22
N ASP A 264 3.60 1.89 1.57
CA ASP A 264 3.21 1.69 0.16
C ASP A 264 4.43 1.84 -0.75
N SER A 265 5.22 2.90 -0.55
CA SER A 265 6.44 3.16 -1.31
C SER A 265 7.51 2.10 -1.06
N PHE A 266 7.60 1.55 0.17
CA PHE A 266 8.46 0.40 0.44
C PHE A 266 8.03 -0.82 -0.42
N TYR A 267 6.75 -1.18 -0.43
CA TYR A 267 6.25 -2.28 -1.26
C TYR A 267 6.50 -2.02 -2.74
N ALA A 268 6.28 -0.80 -3.21
CA ALA A 268 6.56 -0.41 -4.58
C ALA A 268 8.02 -0.63 -4.97
N GLY A 269 8.96 -0.15 -4.15
CA GLY A 269 10.39 -0.34 -4.37
C GLY A 269 10.81 -1.81 -4.27
N PHE A 270 10.29 -2.53 -3.28
CA PHE A 270 10.61 -3.94 -3.06
C PHE A 270 10.17 -4.82 -4.23
N ILE A 271 8.91 -4.71 -4.66
CA ILE A 271 8.37 -5.47 -5.80
C ILE A 271 9.10 -5.05 -7.09
N THR A 272 9.39 -3.76 -7.28
CA THR A 272 10.19 -3.28 -8.42
C THR A 272 11.56 -3.97 -8.46
N GLY A 273 12.23 -4.08 -7.32
CA GLY A 273 13.52 -4.77 -7.21
C GLY A 273 13.42 -6.24 -7.63
N LEU A 274 12.41 -6.95 -7.15
CA LEU A 274 12.18 -8.36 -7.51
C LEU A 274 11.87 -8.55 -9.00
N ILE A 275 11.04 -7.70 -9.59
CA ILE A 275 10.70 -7.74 -11.02
C ILE A 275 11.94 -7.47 -11.89
N ARG A 276 12.83 -6.57 -11.45
CA ARG A 276 14.10 -6.29 -12.12
C ARG A 276 15.17 -7.37 -11.89
N GLY A 277 14.84 -8.46 -11.19
CA GLY A 277 15.76 -9.57 -10.93
C GLY A 277 16.80 -9.30 -9.86
N LEU A 278 16.61 -8.30 -9.01
CA LEU A 278 17.47 -8.08 -7.85
C LEU A 278 17.21 -9.18 -6.79
N GLY A 279 18.24 -9.57 -6.07
CA GLY A 279 18.10 -10.44 -4.91
C GLY A 279 17.31 -9.78 -3.79
N THR A 280 16.79 -10.58 -2.85
CA THR A 280 15.92 -10.10 -1.75
C THR A 280 16.51 -8.94 -0.96
N GLU A 281 17.81 -8.98 -0.66
CA GLU A 281 18.49 -7.91 0.07
C GLU A 281 18.49 -6.59 -0.72
N GLN A 282 18.85 -6.62 -2.00
CA GLN A 282 18.88 -5.42 -2.84
C GLN A 282 17.48 -4.88 -3.10
N ALA A 283 16.49 -5.76 -3.27
CA ALA A 283 15.09 -5.36 -3.37
C ALA A 283 14.62 -4.70 -2.08
N GLY A 284 15.00 -5.24 -0.91
CA GLY A 284 14.74 -4.63 0.39
C GLY A 284 15.35 -3.24 0.56
N ARG A 285 16.59 -3.05 0.10
CA ARG A 285 17.27 -1.74 0.10
C ARG A 285 16.55 -0.75 -0.82
N LEU A 286 16.12 -1.18 -2.02
CA LEU A 286 15.34 -0.34 -2.93
C LEU A 286 13.99 0.05 -2.33
N GLY A 287 13.31 -0.87 -1.64
CA GLY A 287 12.10 -0.59 -0.87
C GLY A 287 12.34 0.47 0.21
N ALA A 288 13.39 0.29 1.03
CA ALA A 288 13.76 1.24 2.07
C ALA A 288 14.10 2.63 1.49
N ALA A 289 14.78 2.69 0.34
CA ALA A 289 15.11 3.93 -0.35
C ALA A 289 13.86 4.62 -0.92
N ALA A 290 12.91 3.86 -1.48
CA ALA A 290 11.64 4.40 -1.99
C ALA A 290 10.81 5.00 -0.83
N GLY A 291 10.72 4.30 0.32
CA GLY A 291 10.10 4.82 1.52
C GLY A 291 10.79 6.09 2.06
N ALA A 292 12.14 6.11 2.06
CA ALA A 292 12.91 7.29 2.46
C ALA A 292 12.71 8.49 1.51
N CYS A 293 12.50 8.27 0.23
CA CYS A 293 12.12 9.33 -0.71
C CYS A 293 10.70 9.82 -0.43
N CYS A 294 9.74 8.92 -0.26
CA CYS A 294 8.33 9.23 -0.01
C CYS A 294 8.17 10.26 1.12
N VAL A 295 8.81 10.02 2.26
CA VAL A 295 8.64 10.86 3.45
C VAL A 295 9.24 12.28 3.31
N THR A 296 9.86 12.62 2.19
CA THR A 296 10.36 13.98 1.90
C THR A 296 9.39 14.85 1.11
N GLY A 297 8.20 14.33 0.80
CA GLY A 297 7.10 15.07 0.15
C GLY A 297 5.86 15.12 1.04
N LEU A 298 4.94 16.04 0.76
CA LEU A 298 3.63 16.08 1.39
C LEU A 298 2.67 15.14 0.63
N GLY A 299 2.03 14.22 1.35
CA GLY A 299 1.20 13.16 0.75
C GLY A 299 2.01 11.93 0.33
N ALA A 300 1.29 10.86 0.03
CA ALA A 300 1.85 9.51 -0.01
C ALA A 300 2.75 9.19 -1.22
N SER A 301 2.77 10.03 -2.26
CA SER A 301 3.55 9.75 -3.49
C SER A 301 4.44 10.91 -3.95
N GLU A 302 4.28 12.13 -3.42
CA GLU A 302 4.95 13.31 -3.97
C GLU A 302 6.48 13.27 -3.82
N GLY A 303 6.99 12.67 -2.74
CA GLY A 303 8.43 12.50 -2.53
C GLY A 303 9.09 11.38 -3.35
N VAL A 304 8.30 10.48 -3.95
CA VAL A 304 8.83 9.31 -4.69
C VAL A 304 9.57 9.74 -5.96
N ARG A 305 10.78 9.23 -6.12
CA ARG A 305 11.68 9.53 -7.23
C ARG A 305 11.70 8.40 -8.26
N ASN A 306 12.29 8.67 -9.45
CA ASN A 306 12.53 7.62 -10.43
C ASN A 306 13.58 6.60 -9.95
N PHE A 307 13.65 5.46 -10.65
CA PHE A 307 14.54 4.35 -10.28
C PHE A 307 15.99 4.80 -10.09
N GLU A 308 16.57 5.54 -11.02
CA GLU A 308 17.98 5.93 -10.97
C GLU A 308 18.31 6.79 -9.75
N ASN A 309 17.45 7.74 -9.42
CA ASN A 309 17.66 8.64 -8.29
C ASN A 309 17.38 7.94 -6.93
N THR A 310 16.46 6.99 -6.91
CA THR A 310 16.22 6.15 -5.74
C THR A 310 17.37 5.17 -5.52
N TRP A 311 17.87 4.54 -6.60
CA TRP A 311 18.98 3.59 -6.54
C TRP A 311 20.29 4.21 -6.04
N LYS A 312 20.56 5.49 -6.30
CA LYS A 312 21.74 6.20 -5.79
C LYS A 312 21.81 6.35 -4.27
N LEU A 313 20.73 6.04 -3.56
CA LEU A 313 20.66 6.14 -2.10
C LEU A 313 21.11 4.86 -1.38
N ILE A 314 21.36 3.76 -2.11
CA ILE A 314 21.63 2.42 -1.55
C ILE A 314 23.01 1.87 -1.87
#